data_f5c507e4335cb4b2c5e0cc01a222ca9b
#
_entry.id   f5c507e4335cb4b2c5e0cc01a222ca9b
#
_cell.length_a   1.000
_cell.length_b   1.000
_cell.length_c   1.000
_cell.angle_alpha   90.00
_cell.angle_beta   90.00
_cell.angle_gamma   90.00
#
_symmetry.space_group_name_H-M   'P 1'
#
loop_
_entity.id
_entity.type
_entity.pdbx_description
1 polymer ?
#
loop_
_entity_poly.entity_id
_entity_poly.type
_entity_poly.pdbx_seq_one_letter_code
_entity_poly.pdbx_strand_id
1 'polypeptide(L)'
;MQLLFDLHCHSRFSADGVAEPEALVREARAKGLNGFAITDHNTCACVEYFLQHGFMNKEGTPVDGLLIIPGQEITTAEGHLLALGITLPDLKGIPAIEAVALIHQSGGLAIPPHPYDFFRAGIREPVLDTLQLDALEVFNAATTLKRYNKHAFNYAQKRGLPMTAASDAHDHVALGTAYSILEAEEFSVAGVLNAIRKGPALRQRYLTPANALKKTWNNVFRLRKRKPRPETEKVGR
;
A
#
# COMPACT_ATOMS: atom_id res chain seq x y z
N MET A 1 -8.03 -14.98 -14.59
CA MET A 1 -7.01 -14.21 -15.35
C MET A 1 -5.86 -13.83 -14.43
N GLN A 2 -4.64 -13.82 -14.95
CA GLN A 2 -3.47 -13.43 -14.17
C GLN A 2 -3.28 -11.91 -14.24
N LEU A 3 -3.15 -11.27 -13.07
CA LEU A 3 -3.00 -9.82 -12.91
C LEU A 3 -1.79 -9.49 -12.03
N LEU A 4 -1.01 -8.49 -12.39
CA LEU A 4 0.19 -8.04 -11.70
C LEU A 4 -0.12 -6.75 -10.94
N PHE A 5 -0.05 -6.78 -9.61
CA PHE A 5 -0.39 -5.65 -8.73
C PHE A 5 0.68 -5.33 -7.71
N ASP A 6 1.12 -4.08 -7.68
CA ASP A 6 1.86 -3.53 -6.54
C ASP A 6 0.86 -3.03 -5.50
N LEU A 7 0.79 -3.70 -4.36
CA LEU A 7 -0.26 -3.49 -3.37
C LEU A 7 0.09 -2.46 -2.28
N HIS A 8 1.24 -1.78 -2.40
CA HIS A 8 1.70 -0.81 -1.42
C HIS A 8 2.58 0.26 -2.08
N CYS A 9 2.04 1.45 -2.28
CA CYS A 9 2.80 2.59 -2.75
C CYS A 9 2.24 3.93 -2.28
N HIS A 10 3.09 4.96 -2.27
CA HIS A 10 2.81 6.29 -1.76
C HIS A 10 2.96 7.35 -2.84
N SER A 11 2.10 8.35 -2.79
CA SER A 11 2.14 9.54 -3.62
C SER A 11 2.65 10.76 -2.84
N ARG A 12 2.67 11.91 -3.49
CA ARG A 12 2.98 13.20 -2.85
C ARG A 12 1.95 13.65 -1.80
N PHE A 13 0.79 13.00 -1.73
CA PHE A 13 -0.21 13.25 -0.69
C PHE A 13 0.17 12.61 0.64
N SER A 14 1.04 11.61 0.63
CA SER A 14 1.67 11.06 1.82
C SER A 14 2.73 12.02 2.37
N ALA A 15 2.91 12.01 3.70
CA ALA A 15 3.90 12.88 4.36
C ALA A 15 5.34 12.64 3.87
N ASP A 16 5.64 11.46 3.37
CA ASP A 16 6.96 10.96 2.95
C ASP A 16 7.06 10.52 1.48
N GLY A 17 5.94 10.47 0.73
CA GLY A 17 5.91 10.20 -0.71
C GLY A 17 6.30 11.43 -1.56
N VAL A 18 6.96 11.26 -2.71
CA VAL A 18 7.33 12.31 -3.68
C VAL A 18 6.77 12.07 -5.07
N ALA A 19 6.12 10.92 -5.29
CA ALA A 19 5.59 10.55 -6.59
C ALA A 19 4.37 11.39 -6.94
N GLU A 20 4.41 12.06 -8.09
CA GLU A 20 3.20 12.66 -8.66
C GLU A 20 2.25 11.54 -9.10
N PRO A 21 0.93 11.67 -8.86
CA PRO A 21 -0.05 10.64 -9.20
C PRO A 21 0.03 10.14 -10.65
N GLU A 22 0.17 11.06 -11.61
CA GLU A 22 0.29 10.72 -13.02
C GLU A 22 1.59 9.99 -13.34
N ALA A 23 2.65 10.24 -12.56
CA ALA A 23 3.91 9.53 -12.73
C ALA A 23 3.79 8.08 -12.27
N LEU A 24 3.01 7.81 -11.21
CA LEU A 24 2.69 6.43 -10.80
C LEU A 24 1.90 5.69 -11.90
N VAL A 25 0.89 6.33 -12.48
CA VAL A 25 0.10 5.74 -13.59
C VAL A 25 0.98 5.42 -14.80
N ARG A 26 1.83 6.37 -15.23
CA ARG A 26 2.75 6.15 -16.37
C ARG A 26 3.73 5.02 -16.09
N GLU A 27 4.29 4.97 -14.89
CA GLU A 27 5.27 3.96 -14.49
C GLU A 27 4.65 2.56 -14.38
N ALA A 28 3.45 2.45 -13.81
CA ALA A 28 2.71 1.19 -13.76
C ALA A 28 2.48 0.61 -15.16
N ARG A 29 2.04 1.45 -16.10
CA ARG A 29 1.86 1.05 -17.51
C ARG A 29 3.18 0.66 -18.16
N ALA A 30 4.23 1.46 -17.96
CA ALA A 30 5.56 1.19 -18.55
C ALA A 30 6.17 -0.13 -18.06
N LYS A 31 5.84 -0.54 -16.81
CA LYS A 31 6.29 -1.81 -16.23
C LYS A 31 5.35 -2.99 -16.48
N GLY A 32 4.26 -2.77 -17.21
CA GLY A 32 3.29 -3.82 -17.53
C GLY A 32 2.49 -4.32 -16.33
N LEU A 33 2.34 -3.49 -15.28
CA LEU A 33 1.43 -3.79 -14.18
C LEU A 33 -0.02 -3.64 -14.67
N ASN A 34 -0.89 -4.51 -14.18
CA ASN A 34 -2.34 -4.36 -14.36
C ASN A 34 -2.92 -3.32 -13.41
N GLY A 35 -2.24 -3.05 -12.30
CA GLY A 35 -2.65 -2.03 -11.36
C GLY A 35 -1.73 -1.88 -10.16
N PHE A 36 -2.13 -0.97 -9.28
CA PHE A 36 -1.48 -0.77 -7.99
C PHE A 36 -2.49 -0.29 -6.95
N ALA A 37 -2.18 -0.46 -5.66
CA ALA A 37 -2.92 0.15 -4.58
C ALA A 37 -2.25 1.46 -4.16
N ILE A 38 -3.03 2.54 -4.07
CA ILE A 38 -2.56 3.79 -3.48
C ILE A 38 -2.84 3.77 -1.98
N THR A 39 -1.77 3.84 -1.18
CA THR A 39 -1.82 3.60 0.27
C THR A 39 -1.09 4.70 1.04
N ASP A 40 -1.37 5.96 0.72
CA ASP A 40 -0.79 7.12 1.41
C ASP A 40 -1.04 7.06 2.92
N HIS A 41 -0.08 7.52 3.74
CA HIS A 41 -0.19 7.51 5.19
C HIS A 41 -1.36 8.35 5.70
N ASN A 42 -2.32 7.69 6.34
CA ASN A 42 -3.46 8.31 7.06
C ASN A 42 -4.31 9.25 6.21
N THR A 43 -4.35 9.05 4.88
CA THR A 43 -5.13 9.89 3.98
C THR A 43 -5.53 9.15 2.71
N CYS A 44 -6.73 9.46 2.19
CA CYS A 44 -7.22 9.00 0.90
C CYS A 44 -7.26 10.14 -0.15
N ALA A 45 -6.55 11.24 0.08
CA ALA A 45 -6.59 12.41 -0.82
C ALA A 45 -6.14 12.09 -2.25
N CYS A 46 -5.21 11.15 -2.43
CA CYS A 46 -4.80 10.69 -3.75
C CYS A 46 -5.90 9.90 -4.47
N VAL A 47 -6.74 9.16 -3.73
CA VAL A 47 -7.91 8.46 -4.30
C VAL A 47 -8.90 9.48 -4.88
N GLU A 48 -9.19 10.55 -4.13
CA GLU A 48 -10.04 11.64 -4.60
C GLU A 48 -9.45 12.31 -5.84
N TYR A 49 -8.14 12.55 -5.83
CA TYR A 49 -7.41 13.10 -6.99
C TYR A 49 -7.58 12.21 -8.22
N PHE A 50 -7.38 10.90 -8.11
CA PHE A 50 -7.51 9.98 -9.23
C PHE A 50 -8.95 9.91 -9.78
N LEU A 51 -9.96 9.96 -8.91
CA LEU A 51 -11.37 10.03 -9.32
C LEU A 51 -11.67 11.33 -10.08
N GLN A 52 -11.21 12.47 -9.59
CA GLN A 52 -11.42 13.78 -10.21
C GLN A 52 -10.73 13.93 -11.58
N HIS A 53 -9.59 13.25 -11.76
CA HIS A 53 -8.80 13.33 -13.00
C HIS A 53 -9.02 12.14 -13.95
N GLY A 54 -10.01 11.28 -13.67
CA GLY A 54 -10.40 10.20 -14.57
C GLY A 54 -9.40 9.04 -14.64
N PHE A 55 -8.52 8.87 -13.65
CA PHE A 55 -7.63 7.71 -13.52
C PHE A 55 -8.28 6.53 -12.78
N MET A 56 -9.36 6.81 -12.04
CA MET A 56 -10.22 5.85 -11.36
C MET A 56 -11.68 6.16 -11.66
N ASN A 57 -12.54 5.16 -11.52
CA ASN A 57 -13.99 5.32 -11.52
C ASN A 57 -14.61 4.79 -10.23
N LYS A 58 -15.86 5.14 -9.97
CA LYS A 58 -16.60 4.72 -8.77
C LYS A 58 -17.05 3.27 -8.82
N GLU A 59 -17.10 2.70 -10.01
CA GLU A 59 -17.48 1.31 -10.27
C GLU A 59 -16.38 0.33 -9.86
N GLY A 60 -15.17 0.82 -9.58
CA GLY A 60 -14.01 -0.01 -9.23
C GLY A 60 -13.57 -0.92 -10.38
N THR A 61 -13.69 -0.44 -11.61
CA THR A 61 -13.24 -1.11 -12.84
C THR A 61 -12.01 -0.42 -13.43
N PRO A 62 -11.23 -1.08 -14.29
CA PRO A 62 -10.02 -0.47 -14.85
C PRO A 62 -10.36 0.72 -15.77
N VAL A 63 -9.49 1.73 -15.75
CA VAL A 63 -9.52 2.86 -16.68
C VAL A 63 -8.31 2.72 -17.61
N ASP A 64 -8.56 2.71 -18.92
CA ASP A 64 -7.52 2.51 -19.94
C ASP A 64 -6.59 1.32 -19.63
N GLY A 65 -7.17 0.20 -19.19
CA GLY A 65 -6.47 -1.05 -18.92
C GLY A 65 -5.64 -1.05 -17.63
N LEU A 66 -5.73 -0.02 -16.78
CA LEU A 66 -5.07 0.05 -15.48
C LEU A 66 -6.13 0.15 -14.36
N LEU A 67 -6.00 -0.66 -13.33
CA LEU A 67 -6.86 -0.60 -12.15
C LEU A 67 -6.08 -0.03 -10.96
N ILE A 68 -6.57 1.05 -10.38
CA ILE A 68 -6.04 1.61 -9.13
C ILE A 68 -6.95 1.17 -8.00
N ILE A 69 -6.38 0.54 -6.96
CA ILE A 69 -7.12 0.11 -5.78
C ILE A 69 -7.07 1.25 -4.76
N PRO A 70 -8.23 1.72 -4.27
CA PRO A 70 -8.25 2.70 -3.19
C PRO A 70 -7.74 2.08 -1.90
N GLY A 71 -7.08 2.88 -1.06
CA GLY A 71 -6.61 2.44 0.24
C GLY A 71 -5.85 3.52 0.99
N GLN A 72 -5.34 3.14 2.13
CA GLN A 72 -4.40 3.96 2.92
C GLN A 72 -3.55 3.06 3.83
N GLU A 73 -2.38 3.56 4.23
CA GLU A 73 -1.59 2.98 5.29
C GLU A 73 -1.89 3.72 6.59
N ILE A 74 -2.62 3.04 7.48
CA ILE A 74 -3.02 3.58 8.79
C ILE A 74 -1.86 3.44 9.75
N THR A 75 -1.44 4.53 10.38
CA THR A 75 -0.50 4.52 11.50
C THR A 75 -1.30 4.23 12.78
N THR A 76 -1.43 2.95 13.15
CA THR A 76 -2.11 2.54 14.39
C THR A 76 -1.21 2.75 15.62
N ALA A 77 -1.73 2.50 16.82
CA ALA A 77 -0.95 2.57 18.05
C ALA A 77 0.21 1.55 18.08
N GLU A 78 0.04 0.38 17.44
CA GLU A 78 1.00 -0.71 17.48
C GLU A 78 1.85 -0.82 16.20
N GLY A 79 1.54 -0.06 15.16
CA GLY A 79 2.29 -0.03 13.91
C GLY A 79 1.41 0.20 12.68
N HIS A 80 1.97 -0.02 11.50
CA HIS A 80 1.30 0.26 10.25
C HIS A 80 0.34 -0.87 9.82
N LEU A 81 -0.79 -0.47 9.24
CA LEU A 81 -1.82 -1.37 8.72
C LEU A 81 -2.35 -0.84 7.39
N LEU A 82 -2.28 -1.63 6.32
CA LEU A 82 -2.94 -1.31 5.06
C LEU A 82 -4.43 -1.60 5.16
N ALA A 83 -5.23 -0.61 4.75
CA ALA A 83 -6.64 -0.76 4.43
C ALA A 83 -6.79 -0.72 2.92
N LEU A 84 -7.13 -1.85 2.28
CA LEU A 84 -7.25 -1.95 0.82
C LEU A 84 -8.71 -2.09 0.37
N GLY A 85 -9.03 -1.49 -0.78
CA GLY A 85 -10.34 -1.58 -1.42
C GLY A 85 -11.36 -0.56 -0.93
N ILE A 86 -11.00 0.29 0.00
CA ILE A 86 -11.89 1.24 0.67
C ILE A 86 -11.20 2.58 0.91
N THR A 87 -11.99 3.58 1.24
CA THR A 87 -11.52 4.86 1.77
C THR A 87 -12.01 5.03 3.21
N LEU A 88 -11.14 5.44 4.11
CA LEU A 88 -11.46 5.73 5.50
C LEU A 88 -10.97 7.14 5.88
N PRO A 89 -11.53 7.77 6.92
CA PRO A 89 -10.97 9.01 7.47
C PRO A 89 -9.56 8.78 8.04
N ASP A 90 -8.91 9.85 8.48
CA ASP A 90 -7.67 9.73 9.25
C ASP A 90 -7.94 8.99 10.57
N LEU A 91 -7.36 7.81 10.71
CA LEU A 91 -7.46 6.94 11.88
C LEU A 91 -6.14 6.84 12.64
N LYS A 92 -5.26 7.80 12.47
CA LYS A 92 -3.94 7.81 13.13
C LYS A 92 -4.04 7.65 14.64
N GLY A 93 -3.31 6.67 15.18
CA GLY A 93 -3.22 6.38 16.62
C GLY A 93 -4.33 5.49 17.17
N ILE A 94 -5.29 5.06 16.36
CA ILE A 94 -6.29 4.07 16.76
C ILE A 94 -5.62 2.73 17.08
N PRO A 95 -6.11 1.93 18.04
CA PRO A 95 -5.63 0.57 18.23
C PRO A 95 -5.78 -0.29 16.96
N ALA A 96 -4.78 -1.11 16.65
CA ALA A 96 -4.79 -1.93 15.42
C ALA A 96 -6.02 -2.85 15.33
N ILE A 97 -6.48 -3.39 16.45
CA ILE A 97 -7.67 -4.24 16.51
C ILE A 97 -8.95 -3.49 16.12
N GLU A 98 -9.08 -2.24 16.50
CA GLU A 98 -10.20 -1.38 16.13
C GLU A 98 -10.11 -0.97 14.66
N ALA A 99 -8.89 -0.67 14.17
CA ALA A 99 -8.67 -0.38 12.76
C ALA A 99 -9.07 -1.57 11.88
N VAL A 100 -8.68 -2.80 12.22
CA VAL A 100 -9.09 -4.03 11.53
C VAL A 100 -10.62 -4.16 11.48
N ALA A 101 -11.30 -3.94 12.60
CA ALA A 101 -12.76 -4.01 12.67
C ALA A 101 -13.43 -2.99 11.74
N LEU A 102 -12.96 -1.74 11.71
CA LEU A 102 -13.48 -0.69 10.83
C LEU A 102 -13.22 -1.00 9.35
N ILE A 103 -12.03 -1.54 9.02
CA ILE A 103 -11.70 -1.97 7.66
C ILE A 103 -12.68 -3.03 7.20
N HIS A 104 -12.92 -4.07 8.00
CA HIS A 104 -13.85 -5.16 7.66
C HIS A 104 -15.29 -4.69 7.56
N GLN A 105 -15.76 -3.83 8.49
CA GLN A 105 -17.10 -3.23 8.41
C GLN A 105 -17.32 -2.43 7.13
N SER A 106 -16.26 -1.83 6.60
CA SER A 106 -16.28 -1.08 5.34
C SER A 106 -16.08 -1.97 4.09
N GLY A 107 -15.89 -3.27 4.25
CA GLY A 107 -15.69 -4.23 3.15
C GLY A 107 -14.29 -4.30 2.59
N GLY A 108 -13.30 -3.70 3.26
CA GLY A 108 -11.89 -3.70 2.87
C GLY A 108 -11.11 -4.92 3.34
N LEU A 109 -9.80 -4.94 3.02
CA LEU A 109 -8.82 -5.89 3.51
C LEU A 109 -7.85 -5.23 4.49
N ALA A 110 -7.58 -5.91 5.60
CA ALA A 110 -6.60 -5.53 6.61
C ALA A 110 -5.31 -6.33 6.41
N ILE A 111 -4.23 -5.66 6.02
CA ILE A 111 -2.94 -6.29 5.69
C ILE A 111 -1.82 -5.53 6.40
N PRO A 112 -1.16 -6.10 7.44
CA PRO A 112 0.02 -5.49 8.03
C PRO A 112 1.18 -5.43 7.02
N PRO A 113 1.68 -4.22 6.67
CA PRO A 113 2.83 -4.07 5.79
C PRO A 113 4.13 -4.27 6.56
N HIS A 114 5.20 -4.69 5.86
CA HIS A 114 6.56 -4.83 6.41
C HIS A 114 6.62 -5.25 7.89
N PRO A 115 5.89 -6.31 8.32
CA PRO A 115 5.86 -6.71 9.71
C PRO A 115 7.27 -7.03 10.22
N TYR A 116 7.49 -6.84 11.52
CA TYR A 116 8.80 -6.95 12.17
C TYR A 116 9.81 -5.84 11.85
N ASP A 117 9.62 -5.02 10.80
CA ASP A 117 10.54 -3.92 10.51
C ASP A 117 10.34 -2.77 11.51
N PHE A 118 11.15 -2.79 12.57
CA PHE A 118 11.09 -1.80 13.64
C PHE A 118 11.24 -0.36 13.13
N PHE A 119 12.12 -0.17 12.14
CA PHE A 119 12.42 1.18 11.62
C PHE A 119 11.30 1.75 10.74
N ARG A 120 10.33 0.88 10.38
CA ARG A 120 9.18 1.23 9.56
C ARG A 120 7.86 1.01 10.30
N ALA A 121 7.90 0.97 11.64
CA ALA A 121 6.72 0.75 12.47
C ALA A 121 5.92 -0.52 12.08
N GLY A 122 6.61 -1.60 11.72
CA GLY A 122 5.97 -2.89 11.43
C GLY A 122 5.37 -3.52 12.68
N ILE A 123 4.12 -3.97 12.59
CA ILE A 123 3.45 -4.70 13.68
C ILE A 123 4.17 -6.04 13.89
N ARG A 124 4.26 -6.48 15.15
CA ARG A 124 4.95 -7.72 15.56
C ARG A 124 4.08 -8.56 16.49
N GLU A 125 4.48 -9.82 16.73
CA GLU A 125 3.92 -10.63 17.82
C GLU A 125 4.21 -9.94 19.18
N PRO A 126 3.30 -10.00 20.16
CA PRO A 126 2.05 -10.78 20.13
C PRO A 126 0.85 -10.04 19.48
N VAL A 127 1.00 -8.78 19.04
CA VAL A 127 -0.12 -8.01 18.48
C VAL A 127 -0.68 -8.68 17.23
N LEU A 128 0.16 -9.11 16.27
CA LEU A 128 -0.28 -9.83 15.07
C LEU A 128 -1.18 -11.04 15.40
N ASP A 129 -0.95 -11.70 16.54
CA ASP A 129 -1.72 -12.86 16.98
C ASP A 129 -3.16 -12.53 17.41
N THR A 130 -3.42 -11.28 17.75
CA THR A 130 -4.74 -10.79 18.17
C THR A 130 -5.60 -10.29 17.01
N LEU A 131 -5.00 -10.10 15.82
CA LEU A 131 -5.67 -9.47 14.68
C LEU A 131 -6.28 -10.51 13.75
N GLN A 132 -7.46 -10.22 13.23
CA GLN A 132 -8.08 -10.95 12.13
C GLN A 132 -7.57 -10.37 10.80
N LEU A 133 -6.57 -11.01 10.20
CA LEU A 133 -5.88 -10.52 9.02
C LEU A 133 -6.38 -11.22 7.75
N ASP A 134 -6.57 -10.46 6.66
CA ASP A 134 -6.91 -11.03 5.34
C ASP A 134 -5.68 -11.57 4.61
N ALA A 135 -4.52 -10.95 4.83
CA ALA A 135 -3.22 -11.35 4.30
C ALA A 135 -2.09 -10.72 5.13
N LEU A 136 -0.85 -11.07 4.82
CA LEU A 136 0.34 -10.44 5.40
C LEU A 136 1.31 -10.04 4.28
N GLU A 137 1.86 -8.82 4.31
CA GLU A 137 2.93 -8.44 3.42
C GLU A 137 4.24 -9.12 3.88
N VAL A 138 4.58 -10.23 3.23
CA VAL A 138 5.77 -11.01 3.58
C VAL A 138 7.01 -10.58 2.82
N PHE A 139 6.83 -9.81 1.75
CA PHE A 139 7.93 -9.24 1.00
C PHE A 139 7.69 -7.76 0.70
N ASN A 140 8.45 -6.92 1.36
CA ASN A 140 8.53 -5.49 1.10
C ASN A 140 9.90 -5.17 0.49
N ALA A 141 9.92 -4.56 -0.71
CA ALA A 141 11.17 -4.26 -1.41
C ALA A 141 12.01 -3.20 -0.71
N ALA A 142 11.37 -2.34 0.09
CA ALA A 142 11.99 -1.24 0.83
C ALA A 142 12.34 -1.60 2.28
N THR A 143 12.20 -2.87 2.69
CA THR A 143 12.52 -3.32 4.05
C THR A 143 13.94 -2.93 4.46
N THR A 144 14.10 -2.51 5.70
CA THR A 144 15.40 -2.08 6.24
C THR A 144 16.37 -3.26 6.33
N LEU A 145 15.93 -4.41 6.76
CA LEU A 145 16.73 -5.63 6.86
C LEU A 145 15.99 -6.82 6.25
N LYS A 146 16.62 -7.51 5.32
CA LYS A 146 16.03 -8.68 4.62
C LYS A 146 15.50 -9.77 5.56
N ARG A 147 16.04 -9.87 6.78
CA ARG A 147 15.56 -10.82 7.80
C ARG A 147 14.11 -10.56 8.21
N TYR A 148 13.61 -9.33 8.13
CA TYR A 148 12.21 -9.02 8.46
C TYR A 148 11.26 -9.67 7.48
N ASN A 149 11.54 -9.61 6.17
CA ASN A 149 10.76 -10.34 5.17
C ASN A 149 10.76 -11.86 5.44
N LYS A 150 11.92 -12.43 5.83
CA LYS A 150 12.02 -13.85 6.19
C LYS A 150 11.18 -14.19 7.42
N HIS A 151 11.17 -13.32 8.44
CA HIS A 151 10.33 -13.54 9.64
C HIS A 151 8.84 -13.44 9.27
N ALA A 152 8.43 -12.44 8.48
CA ALA A 152 7.08 -12.28 8.00
C ALA A 152 6.60 -13.51 7.21
N PHE A 153 7.44 -14.02 6.31
CA PHE A 153 7.14 -15.22 5.55
C PHE A 153 6.91 -16.44 6.45
N ASN A 154 7.83 -16.70 7.40
CA ASN A 154 7.71 -17.82 8.32
C ASN A 154 6.46 -17.71 9.20
N TYR A 155 6.13 -16.51 9.66
CA TYR A 155 4.92 -16.26 10.44
C TYR A 155 3.66 -16.54 9.62
N ALA A 156 3.56 -15.96 8.42
CA ALA A 156 2.40 -16.19 7.55
C ALA A 156 2.23 -17.68 7.21
N GLN A 157 3.33 -18.37 6.91
CA GLN A 157 3.31 -19.82 6.64
C GLN A 157 2.79 -20.61 7.86
N LYS A 158 3.28 -20.30 9.07
CA LYS A 158 2.84 -20.94 10.31
C LYS A 158 1.34 -20.72 10.59
N ARG A 159 0.83 -19.53 10.24
CA ARG A 159 -0.56 -19.14 10.48
C ARG A 159 -1.50 -19.49 9.32
N GLY A 160 -0.99 -19.98 8.19
CA GLY A 160 -1.79 -20.24 6.99
C GLY A 160 -2.39 -18.96 6.38
N LEU A 161 -1.73 -17.81 6.57
CA LEU A 161 -2.21 -16.54 6.02
C LEU A 161 -1.86 -16.40 4.55
N PRO A 162 -2.74 -15.82 3.72
CA PRO A 162 -2.39 -15.33 2.40
C PRO A 162 -1.21 -14.36 2.47
N MET A 163 -0.33 -14.41 1.47
CA MET A 163 0.92 -13.66 1.45
C MET A 163 0.92 -12.64 0.32
N THR A 164 1.36 -11.41 0.57
CA THR A 164 1.53 -10.38 -0.46
C THR A 164 2.98 -9.93 -0.57
N ALA A 165 3.32 -9.36 -1.74
CA ALA A 165 4.57 -8.68 -2.00
C ALA A 165 4.28 -7.30 -2.60
N ALA A 166 5.05 -6.29 -2.19
CA ALA A 166 4.89 -4.94 -2.67
C ALA A 166 6.21 -4.16 -2.68
N SER A 167 6.24 -3.03 -3.39
CA SER A 167 7.43 -2.19 -3.48
C SER A 167 7.59 -1.25 -2.29
N ASP A 168 6.49 -0.81 -1.70
CA ASP A 168 6.46 0.30 -0.74
C ASP A 168 7.15 1.55 -1.32
N ALA A 169 6.76 1.84 -2.57
CA ALA A 169 7.34 2.90 -3.36
C ALA A 169 6.95 4.27 -2.82
N HIS A 170 7.94 5.13 -2.61
CA HIS A 170 7.75 6.53 -2.22
C HIS A 170 8.11 7.48 -3.37
N ASP A 171 8.61 6.95 -4.46
CA ASP A 171 8.80 7.60 -5.76
C ASP A 171 8.31 6.66 -6.88
N HIS A 172 7.97 7.24 -8.04
CA HIS A 172 7.42 6.45 -9.15
C HIS A 172 8.40 5.40 -9.68
N VAL A 173 9.71 5.62 -9.62
CA VAL A 173 10.72 4.69 -10.14
C VAL A 173 10.74 3.38 -9.37
N ALA A 174 10.45 3.43 -8.06
CA ALA A 174 10.41 2.25 -7.20
C ALA A 174 9.15 1.40 -7.39
N LEU A 175 8.04 1.97 -7.92
CA LEU A 175 6.79 1.26 -8.15
C LEU A 175 7.04 -0.01 -8.98
N GLY A 176 6.43 -1.13 -8.58
CA GLY A 176 6.55 -2.41 -9.28
C GLY A 176 7.92 -3.10 -9.12
N THR A 177 8.77 -2.65 -8.20
CA THR A 177 10.03 -3.37 -7.88
C THR A 177 9.74 -4.76 -7.31
N ALA A 178 8.72 -4.87 -6.45
CA ALA A 178 8.11 -6.12 -6.05
C ALA A 178 6.59 -5.98 -6.20
N TYR A 179 5.90 -7.09 -6.45
CA TYR A 179 4.47 -7.11 -6.67
C TYR A 179 3.86 -8.49 -6.45
N SER A 180 2.56 -8.54 -6.28
CA SER A 180 1.76 -9.75 -6.17
C SER A 180 1.19 -10.14 -7.54
N ILE A 181 1.18 -11.45 -7.83
CA ILE A 181 0.63 -12.05 -9.05
C ILE A 181 -0.67 -12.71 -8.67
N LEU A 182 -1.78 -12.13 -9.07
CA LEU A 182 -3.13 -12.46 -8.65
C LEU A 182 -3.85 -13.31 -9.71
N GLU A 183 -4.52 -14.38 -9.29
CA GLU A 183 -5.46 -15.11 -10.15
C GLU A 183 -6.88 -14.62 -9.85
N ALA A 184 -7.33 -13.61 -10.61
CA ALA A 184 -8.63 -12.98 -10.43
C ALA A 184 -9.68 -13.53 -11.42
N GLU A 185 -10.93 -13.61 -10.97
CA GLU A 185 -12.07 -13.96 -11.82
C GLU A 185 -12.55 -12.76 -12.62
N GLU A 186 -12.48 -11.56 -12.01
CA GLU A 186 -12.85 -10.29 -12.61
C GLU A 186 -11.69 -9.29 -12.52
N PHE A 187 -11.56 -8.44 -13.54
CA PHE A 187 -10.64 -7.31 -13.50
C PHE A 187 -11.38 -6.10 -12.88
N SER A 188 -11.57 -6.16 -11.57
CA SER A 188 -12.23 -5.15 -10.76
C SER A 188 -11.58 -5.08 -9.38
N VAL A 189 -11.84 -4.02 -8.60
CA VAL A 189 -11.39 -3.93 -7.21
C VAL A 189 -11.87 -5.15 -6.43
N ALA A 190 -13.15 -5.51 -6.52
CA ALA A 190 -13.71 -6.67 -5.83
C ALA A 190 -13.01 -7.98 -6.22
N GLY A 191 -12.78 -8.20 -7.52
CA GLY A 191 -12.08 -9.38 -8.03
C GLY A 191 -10.63 -9.47 -7.52
N VAL A 192 -9.93 -8.34 -7.45
CA VAL A 192 -8.57 -8.27 -6.89
C VAL A 192 -8.55 -8.55 -5.40
N LEU A 193 -9.46 -7.97 -4.61
CA LEU A 193 -9.56 -8.25 -3.17
C LEU A 193 -9.82 -9.73 -2.89
N ASN A 194 -10.71 -10.36 -3.68
CA ASN A 194 -10.97 -11.80 -3.57
C ASN A 194 -9.75 -12.65 -3.95
N ALA A 195 -8.98 -12.23 -4.96
CA ALA A 195 -7.76 -12.92 -5.35
C ALA A 195 -6.66 -12.81 -4.28
N ILE A 196 -6.56 -11.68 -3.58
CA ILE A 196 -5.64 -11.52 -2.43
C ILE A 196 -5.98 -12.54 -1.32
N ARG A 197 -7.26 -12.71 -0.97
CA ARG A 197 -7.69 -13.70 0.03
C ARG A 197 -7.37 -15.15 -0.36
N LYS A 198 -7.30 -15.45 -1.66
CA LYS A 198 -6.94 -16.78 -2.18
C LYS A 198 -5.43 -17.07 -2.11
N GLY A 199 -4.60 -16.07 -1.86
CA GLY A 199 -3.15 -16.16 -1.78
C GLY A 199 -2.44 -16.04 -3.13
N PRO A 200 -1.94 -14.85 -3.47
CA PRO A 200 -1.22 -14.61 -4.71
C PRO A 200 0.17 -15.28 -4.76
N ALA A 201 0.69 -15.50 -5.96
CA ALA A 201 2.12 -15.72 -6.16
C ALA A 201 2.88 -14.38 -6.02
N LEU A 202 4.17 -14.45 -5.68
CA LEU A 202 4.96 -13.27 -5.31
C LEU A 202 6.12 -13.03 -6.27
N ARG A 203 6.25 -11.82 -6.79
CA ARG A 203 7.45 -11.34 -7.43
C ARG A 203 8.30 -10.56 -6.43
N GLN A 204 9.41 -11.15 -6.03
CA GLN A 204 10.29 -10.65 -4.98
C GLN A 204 11.56 -10.04 -5.58
N ARG A 205 11.71 -8.73 -5.48
CA ARG A 205 12.93 -8.02 -5.88
C ARG A 205 13.17 -6.85 -4.93
N TYR A 206 14.36 -6.75 -4.38
CA TYR A 206 14.75 -5.62 -3.54
C TYR A 206 15.07 -4.38 -4.37
N LEU A 207 14.87 -3.22 -3.77
CA LEU A 207 15.38 -1.96 -4.32
C LEU A 207 16.89 -2.04 -4.54
N THR A 208 17.36 -1.51 -5.65
CA THR A 208 18.81 -1.41 -5.89
C THR A 208 19.44 -0.41 -4.91
N PRO A 209 20.73 -0.57 -4.53
CA PRO A 209 21.41 0.38 -3.67
C PRO A 209 21.32 1.84 -4.16
N ALA A 210 21.37 2.04 -5.48
CA ALA A 210 21.22 3.37 -6.09
C ALA A 210 19.85 3.99 -5.80
N ASN A 211 18.76 3.20 -5.90
CA ASN A 211 17.41 3.67 -5.62
C ASN A 211 17.19 3.88 -4.10
N ALA A 212 17.80 3.04 -3.26
CA ALA A 212 17.77 3.21 -1.81
C ALA A 212 18.51 4.51 -1.37
N LEU A 213 19.66 4.81 -1.99
CA LEU A 213 20.42 6.06 -1.73
C LEU A 213 19.63 7.30 -2.17
N LYS A 214 18.98 7.24 -3.32
CA LYS A 214 18.14 8.33 -3.84
C LYS A 214 16.94 8.60 -2.92
N LYS A 215 16.33 7.55 -2.35
CA LYS A 215 15.27 7.67 -1.34
C LYS A 215 15.78 8.41 -0.09
N THR A 216 16.93 8.00 0.44
CA THR A 216 17.56 8.64 1.62
C THR A 216 17.92 10.09 1.35
N TRP A 217 18.50 10.40 0.19
CA TRP A 217 18.84 11.75 -0.23
C TRP A 217 17.59 12.64 -0.35
N ASN A 218 16.54 12.16 -1.00
CA ASN A 218 15.29 12.88 -1.12
C ASN A 218 14.66 13.19 0.24
N ASN A 219 14.70 12.25 1.18
CA ASN A 219 14.19 12.44 2.54
C ASN A 219 14.98 13.49 3.33
N VAL A 220 16.31 13.52 3.21
CA VAL A 220 17.17 14.52 3.88
C VAL A 220 16.94 15.93 3.32
N PHE A 221 16.79 16.07 1.99
CA PHE A 221 16.53 17.37 1.36
C PHE A 221 15.10 17.86 1.54
N ARG A 222 14.13 16.98 1.76
CA ARG A 222 12.74 17.29 2.03
C ARG A 222 12.51 17.94 3.39
N LEU A 223 13.28 17.56 4.40
CA LEU A 223 13.30 18.24 5.70
C LEU A 223 13.69 19.72 5.58
N ARG A 224 14.36 20.10 4.47
CA ARG A 224 14.77 21.49 4.18
C ARG A 224 13.78 22.30 3.32
N LYS A 225 12.77 21.64 2.68
CA LYS A 225 11.81 22.28 1.76
C LYS A 225 10.36 21.95 2.09
N ARG A 226 9.95 22.05 3.36
CA ARG A 226 8.52 22.01 3.69
C ARG A 226 7.82 23.21 3.03
N LYS A 227 7.19 23.00 1.87
CA LYS A 227 6.12 23.90 1.41
C LYS A 227 4.94 23.76 2.36
N PRO A 228 4.26 24.86 2.76
CA PRO A 228 3.04 24.76 3.54
C PRO A 228 2.02 23.89 2.79
N ARG A 229 1.26 23.06 3.52
CA ARG A 229 0.09 22.37 2.97
C ARG A 229 -0.79 23.39 2.28
N PRO A 230 -1.38 23.10 1.09
CA PRO A 230 -2.47 23.92 0.59
C PRO A 230 -3.55 23.93 1.67
N GLU A 231 -3.94 25.11 2.11
CA GLU A 231 -5.08 25.30 2.98
C GLU A 231 -6.29 24.67 2.30
N THR A 232 -6.94 23.72 2.96
CA THR A 232 -8.27 23.27 2.57
C THR A 232 -9.16 24.50 2.55
N GLU A 233 -9.63 24.91 1.38
CA GLU A 233 -10.67 25.91 1.27
C GLU A 233 -11.81 25.51 2.22
N LYS A 234 -12.04 26.37 3.22
CA LYS A 234 -13.20 26.24 4.09
C LYS A 234 -14.42 26.41 3.17
N VAL A 235 -15.08 25.30 2.86
CA VAL A 235 -16.43 25.35 2.29
C VAL A 235 -17.29 26.11 3.29
N GLY A 236 -17.66 27.32 2.91
CA GLY A 236 -18.51 28.21 3.68
C GLY A 236 -19.88 27.56 3.97
N ARG A 237 -20.40 27.96 5.09
CA ARG A 237 -21.68 27.61 5.71
C ARG A 237 -22.85 27.69 4.75
#